data_ecf0f09972ee149dff08009e02f6e89e
#
_entry.id   ecf0f09972ee149dff08009e02f6e89e
#
_cell.length_a   1.000
_cell.length_b   1.000
_cell.length_c   1.000
_cell.angle_alpha   90.00
_cell.angle_beta   90.00
_cell.angle_gamma   90.00
#
_symmetry.space_group_name_H-M   'P 1'
#
loop_
_entity.id
_entity.type
_entity.pdbx_description
1 polymer ?
#
loop_
_entity_poly.entity_id
_entity_poly.type
_entity_poly.pdbx_seq_one_letter_code
_entity_poly.pdbx_strand_id
1 'polypeptide(L)'
;MTRADKAARLPATFMATKTIIKPKQSPAAVGPYNHAVRVGDLLFCAGQIPIDPKDGNLIAGDIKAQTGRVLQNVKAILDDQGLTFANVVKSTVFLTDLANFAGMNEIYAQYFTENFPARSTIQVAGLPKGAGVEIEVVAHF
;
A
#
# COMPACT_ATOMS: atom_id res chain seq x y z
N MET A 1 8.57 11.93 -40.00
CA MET A 1 7.93 12.19 -38.71
C MET A 1 8.84 11.73 -37.58
N THR A 2 9.32 12.65 -36.78
CA THR A 2 10.21 12.33 -35.67
C THR A 2 9.40 11.71 -34.50
N ARG A 3 10.08 11.05 -33.55
CA ARG A 3 9.46 10.49 -32.35
C ARG A 3 8.71 11.56 -31.52
N ALA A 4 9.22 12.80 -31.54
CA ALA A 4 8.63 13.94 -30.85
C ALA A 4 7.29 14.37 -31.47
N ASP A 5 7.20 14.30 -32.82
CA ASP A 5 5.97 14.69 -33.50
C ASP A 5 4.80 13.72 -33.26
N LYS A 6 5.10 12.44 -32.99
CA LYS A 6 4.07 11.46 -32.63
C LYS A 6 3.53 11.67 -31.22
N ALA A 7 4.40 12.01 -30.28
CA ALA A 7 3.98 12.25 -28.89
C ALA A 7 3.07 13.49 -28.76
N ALA A 8 3.36 14.53 -29.53
CA ALA A 8 2.58 15.78 -29.53
C ALA A 8 1.16 15.63 -30.12
N ARG A 9 0.83 14.48 -30.73
CA ARG A 9 -0.45 14.24 -31.41
C ARG A 9 -1.36 13.25 -30.68
N LEU A 10 -0.99 12.76 -29.48
CA LEU A 10 -1.87 11.90 -28.70
C LEU A 10 -3.12 12.68 -28.28
N PRO A 11 -4.33 12.13 -28.52
CA PRO A 11 -5.56 12.79 -28.06
C PRO A 11 -5.56 12.95 -26.55
N ALA A 12 -6.22 14.01 -26.06
CA ALA A 12 -6.37 14.25 -24.61
C ALA A 12 -6.98 13.07 -23.86
N THR A 13 -7.75 12.20 -24.54
CA THR A 13 -8.32 10.97 -23.99
C THR A 13 -7.31 9.93 -23.55
N PHE A 14 -6.06 10.02 -24.04
CA PHE A 14 -4.96 9.14 -23.62
C PHE A 14 -4.11 9.73 -22.49
N MET A 15 -4.39 10.96 -22.06
CA MET A 15 -3.70 11.55 -20.92
C MET A 15 -4.23 10.90 -19.64
N ALA A 16 -3.33 10.33 -18.85
CA ALA A 16 -3.68 9.74 -17.56
C ALA A 16 -4.24 10.83 -16.63
N THR A 17 -5.39 10.58 -16.03
CA THR A 17 -6.00 11.43 -15.03
C THR A 17 -5.94 10.74 -13.68
N LYS A 18 -5.81 11.55 -12.64
CA LYS A 18 -5.82 11.08 -11.25
C LYS A 18 -7.25 10.75 -10.82
N THR A 19 -7.46 9.51 -10.40
CA THR A 19 -8.74 9.06 -9.84
C THR A 19 -8.57 8.74 -8.37
N ILE A 20 -9.39 9.36 -7.52
CA ILE A 20 -9.38 9.13 -6.09
C ILE A 20 -10.12 7.83 -5.78
N ILE A 21 -9.50 6.97 -4.99
CA ILE A 21 -10.09 5.70 -4.54
C ILE A 21 -10.39 5.81 -3.04
N LYS A 22 -11.66 5.51 -2.68
CA LYS A 22 -12.13 5.48 -1.29
C LYS A 22 -12.62 4.06 -0.98
N PRO A 23 -11.74 3.15 -0.55
CA PRO A 23 -12.12 1.77 -0.31
C PRO A 23 -13.13 1.65 0.84
N LYS A 24 -14.12 0.76 0.68
CA LYS A 24 -15.22 0.62 1.65
C LYS A 24 -14.80 -0.09 2.93
N GLN A 25 -13.84 -1.00 2.84
CA GLN A 25 -13.42 -1.88 3.95
C GLN A 25 -12.10 -1.41 4.62
N SER A 26 -11.57 -0.27 4.22
CA SER A 26 -10.39 0.33 4.84
C SER A 26 -10.76 1.21 6.02
N PRO A 27 -9.85 1.39 7.00
CA PRO A 27 -10.00 2.44 7.99
C PRO A 27 -10.15 3.81 7.32
N ALA A 28 -10.83 4.76 7.97
CA ALA A 28 -10.91 6.13 7.46
C ALA A 28 -9.53 6.79 7.44
N ALA A 29 -9.29 7.65 6.45
CA ALA A 29 -8.07 8.46 6.40
C ALA A 29 -8.05 9.45 7.57
N VAL A 30 -6.91 9.58 8.24
CA VAL A 30 -6.74 10.43 9.43
C VAL A 30 -6.07 11.77 9.11
N GLY A 31 -6.23 12.27 7.89
CA GLY A 31 -5.64 13.54 7.46
C GLY A 31 -6.00 13.89 6.02
N PRO A 32 -5.38 14.93 5.44
CA PRO A 32 -5.66 15.39 4.09
C PRO A 32 -4.99 14.50 3.03
N TYR A 33 -5.36 13.22 2.98
CA TYR A 33 -4.87 12.26 2.00
C TYR A 33 -5.95 11.23 1.68
N ASN A 34 -5.74 10.47 0.63
CA ASN A 34 -6.58 9.35 0.22
C ASN A 34 -5.86 8.03 0.41
N HIS A 35 -6.59 6.95 0.67
CA HIS A 35 -5.99 5.63 0.81
C HIS A 35 -5.35 5.12 -0.48
N ALA A 36 -5.91 5.49 -1.62
CA ALA A 36 -5.34 5.11 -2.90
C ALA A 36 -5.68 6.13 -3.99
N VAL A 37 -4.80 6.20 -4.98
CA VAL A 37 -4.96 7.04 -6.17
C VAL A 37 -4.58 6.20 -7.38
N ARG A 38 -5.45 6.17 -8.38
CA ARG A 38 -5.18 5.53 -9.67
C ARG A 38 -4.71 6.55 -10.69
N VAL A 39 -3.62 6.23 -11.39
CA VAL A 39 -3.15 6.98 -12.57
C VAL A 39 -2.82 5.97 -13.66
N GLY A 40 -3.57 5.98 -14.76
CA GLY A 40 -3.40 4.99 -15.83
C GLY A 40 -3.59 3.57 -15.29
N ASP A 41 -2.60 2.72 -15.48
CA ASP A 41 -2.61 1.33 -15.02
C ASP A 41 -1.92 1.13 -13.66
N LEU A 42 -1.64 2.22 -12.94
CA LEU A 42 -1.00 2.15 -11.63
C LEU A 42 -1.96 2.59 -10.53
N LEU A 43 -1.89 1.86 -9.42
CA LEU A 43 -2.58 2.18 -8.17
C LEU A 43 -1.53 2.50 -7.11
N PHE A 44 -1.56 3.72 -6.60
CA PHE A 44 -0.71 4.18 -5.50
C PHE A 44 -1.50 4.09 -4.21
N CYS A 45 -1.05 3.25 -3.29
CA CYS A 45 -1.70 3.06 -2.00
C CYS A 45 -0.90 3.79 -0.91
N ALA A 46 -1.58 4.57 -0.10
CA ALA A 46 -1.01 5.19 1.08
C ALA A 46 -0.53 4.11 2.07
N GLY A 47 0.44 4.45 2.90
CA GLY A 47 0.91 3.56 3.96
C GLY A 47 -0.20 3.19 4.92
N GLN A 48 -0.30 1.90 5.22
CA GLN A 48 -1.26 1.36 6.19
C GLN A 48 -0.55 1.05 7.49
N ILE A 49 -1.13 1.49 8.60
CA ILE A 49 -0.74 1.14 9.96
C ILE A 49 -1.75 0.14 10.53
N PRO A 50 -1.44 -0.55 11.65
CA PRO A 50 -2.29 -1.66 12.12
C PRO A 50 -3.55 -1.19 12.85
N ILE A 51 -4.39 -0.42 12.17
CA ILE A 51 -5.68 0.05 12.67
C ILE A 51 -6.76 -0.99 12.36
N ASP A 52 -7.57 -1.31 13.37
CA ASP A 52 -8.79 -2.07 13.16
C ASP A 52 -9.86 -1.15 12.53
N PRO A 53 -10.39 -1.47 11.34
CA PRO A 53 -11.40 -0.64 10.70
C PRO A 53 -12.73 -0.57 11.46
N LYS A 54 -12.98 -1.49 12.40
CA LYS A 54 -14.22 -1.51 13.19
C LYS A 54 -14.30 -0.37 14.18
N ASP A 55 -13.19 -0.03 14.84
CA ASP A 55 -13.17 0.98 15.90
C ASP A 55 -12.22 2.16 15.61
N GLY A 56 -11.39 2.06 14.55
CA GLY A 56 -10.43 3.08 14.18
C GLY A 56 -9.21 3.15 15.10
N ASN A 57 -9.01 2.16 15.96
CA ASN A 57 -7.91 2.13 16.91
C ASN A 57 -6.79 1.21 16.44
N LEU A 58 -5.55 1.53 16.86
CA LEU A 58 -4.42 0.64 16.70
C LEU A 58 -4.67 -0.64 17.49
N ILE A 59 -4.44 -1.81 16.87
CA ILE A 59 -4.58 -3.08 17.57
C ILE A 59 -3.47 -3.23 18.62
N ALA A 60 -3.80 -3.92 19.70
CA ALA A 60 -2.79 -4.42 20.63
C ALA A 60 -2.10 -5.65 20.02
N GLY A 61 -0.83 -5.86 20.33
CA GLY A 61 -0.13 -7.07 19.93
C GLY A 61 1.30 -6.83 19.49
N ASP A 62 1.97 -7.93 19.21
CA ASP A 62 3.36 -7.94 18.74
C ASP A 62 3.47 -7.57 17.26
N ILE A 63 4.72 -7.60 16.74
CA ILE A 63 4.97 -7.25 15.34
C ILE A 63 4.23 -8.17 14.36
N LYS A 64 4.04 -9.44 14.71
CA LYS A 64 3.33 -10.39 13.83
C LYS A 64 1.85 -10.02 13.73
N ALA A 65 1.21 -9.73 14.86
CA ALA A 65 -0.18 -9.30 14.90
C ALA A 65 -0.35 -7.97 14.15
N GLN A 66 0.54 -7.00 14.38
CA GLN A 66 0.49 -5.71 13.71
C GLN A 66 0.70 -5.85 12.19
N THR A 67 1.67 -6.63 11.75
CA THR A 67 1.91 -6.87 10.33
C THR A 67 0.71 -7.51 9.65
N GLY A 68 0.09 -8.49 10.30
CA GLY A 68 -1.13 -9.12 9.79
C GLY A 68 -2.26 -8.11 9.61
N ARG A 69 -2.48 -7.22 10.57
CA ARG A 69 -3.52 -6.18 10.48
C ARG A 69 -3.21 -5.17 9.36
N VAL A 70 -1.98 -4.74 9.24
CA VAL A 70 -1.54 -3.86 8.16
C VAL A 70 -1.84 -4.47 6.79
N LEU A 71 -1.47 -5.74 6.60
CA LEU A 71 -1.66 -6.42 5.31
C LEU A 71 -3.13 -6.72 5.02
N GLN A 72 -3.96 -6.92 6.04
CA GLN A 72 -5.42 -6.95 5.87
C GLN A 72 -5.96 -5.60 5.38
N ASN A 73 -5.42 -4.50 5.88
CA ASN A 73 -5.83 -3.17 5.42
C ASN A 73 -5.37 -2.90 3.97
N VAL A 74 -4.16 -3.32 3.61
CA VAL A 74 -3.69 -3.29 2.21
C VAL A 74 -4.59 -4.15 1.31
N LYS A 75 -4.93 -5.35 1.77
CA LYS A 75 -5.82 -6.27 1.03
C LYS A 75 -7.18 -5.63 0.76
N ALA A 76 -7.74 -4.92 1.72
CA ALA A 76 -9.03 -4.24 1.54
C ALA A 76 -8.99 -3.22 0.40
N ILE A 77 -7.89 -2.49 0.25
CA ILE A 77 -7.70 -1.55 -0.86
C ILE A 77 -7.57 -2.29 -2.20
N LEU A 78 -6.77 -3.34 -2.24
CA LEU A 78 -6.57 -4.14 -3.44
C LEU A 78 -7.87 -4.81 -3.88
N ASP A 79 -8.60 -5.45 -2.96
CA ASP A 79 -9.89 -6.10 -3.21
C ASP A 79 -10.92 -5.12 -3.78
N ASP A 80 -10.98 -3.91 -3.25
CA ASP A 80 -11.89 -2.85 -3.73
C ASP A 80 -11.66 -2.53 -5.21
N GLN A 81 -10.42 -2.69 -5.69
CA GLN A 81 -10.03 -2.43 -7.07
C GLN A 81 -9.93 -3.69 -7.94
N GLY A 82 -10.34 -4.84 -7.42
CA GLY A 82 -10.28 -6.12 -8.14
C GLY A 82 -8.86 -6.64 -8.33
N LEU A 83 -7.92 -6.23 -7.48
CA LEU A 83 -6.52 -6.64 -7.53
C LEU A 83 -6.18 -7.61 -6.41
N THR A 84 -5.04 -8.27 -6.55
CA THR A 84 -4.46 -9.15 -5.53
C THR A 84 -3.05 -8.71 -5.19
N PHE A 85 -2.42 -9.34 -4.21
CA PHE A 85 -1.02 -9.08 -3.88
C PHE A 85 -0.07 -9.39 -5.04
N ALA A 86 -0.44 -10.28 -5.96
CA ALA A 86 0.34 -10.54 -7.18
C ALA A 86 0.43 -9.34 -8.13
N ASN A 87 -0.48 -8.38 -8.00
CA ASN A 87 -0.47 -7.14 -8.77
C ASN A 87 0.45 -6.06 -8.17
N VAL A 88 0.97 -6.26 -6.97
CA VAL A 88 1.86 -5.30 -6.33
C VAL A 88 3.23 -5.34 -7.00
N VAL A 89 3.71 -4.19 -7.46
CA VAL A 89 5.01 -4.06 -8.14
C VAL A 89 6.09 -3.50 -7.22
N LYS A 90 5.70 -2.74 -6.20
CA LYS A 90 6.61 -2.15 -5.21
C LYS A 90 5.94 -2.11 -3.85
N SER A 91 6.68 -2.52 -2.82
CA SER A 91 6.29 -2.28 -1.44
C SER A 91 7.42 -1.60 -0.66
N THR A 92 7.05 -0.79 0.31
CA THR A 92 7.98 -0.21 1.27
C THR A 92 7.48 -0.54 2.67
N VAL A 93 8.33 -1.18 3.46
CA VAL A 93 8.03 -1.56 4.84
C VAL A 93 8.82 -0.65 5.77
N PHE A 94 8.12 0.06 6.62
CA PHE A 94 8.68 0.93 7.66
C PHE A 94 8.53 0.23 9.00
N LEU A 95 9.65 0.06 9.71
CA LEU A 95 9.67 -0.54 11.05
C LEU A 95 10.25 0.47 12.03
N THR A 96 9.72 0.54 13.23
CA THR A 96 10.32 1.34 14.29
C THR A 96 11.54 0.66 14.93
N ASP A 97 11.67 -0.65 14.71
CA ASP A 97 12.81 -1.44 15.18
C ASP A 97 13.09 -2.58 14.19
N LEU A 98 14.28 -2.57 13.55
CA LEU A 98 14.70 -3.63 12.62
C LEU A 98 14.89 -5.00 13.29
N ALA A 99 14.95 -5.07 14.61
CA ALA A 99 14.90 -6.34 15.34
C ALA A 99 13.59 -7.11 15.05
N ASN A 100 12.56 -6.42 14.62
CA ASN A 100 11.27 -6.99 14.22
C ASN A 100 11.21 -7.48 12.77
N PHE A 101 12.32 -7.40 12.03
CA PHE A 101 12.36 -7.79 10.61
C PHE A 101 11.91 -9.23 10.38
N ALA A 102 12.44 -10.18 11.14
CA ALA A 102 12.12 -11.60 10.97
C ALA A 102 10.63 -11.89 11.24
N GLY A 103 10.07 -11.32 12.31
CA GLY A 103 8.64 -11.48 12.64
C GLY A 103 7.73 -10.85 11.59
N MET A 104 8.06 -9.66 11.14
CA MET A 104 7.34 -8.99 10.04
C MET A 104 7.42 -9.85 8.76
N ASN A 105 8.61 -10.30 8.42
CA ASN A 105 8.84 -11.03 7.17
C ASN A 105 8.08 -12.35 7.12
N GLU A 106 7.96 -13.04 8.24
CA GLU A 106 7.19 -14.29 8.35
C GLU A 106 5.71 -14.07 7.99
N ILE A 107 5.10 -13.01 8.49
CA ILE A 107 3.70 -12.69 8.16
C ILE A 107 3.57 -12.14 6.75
N TYR A 108 4.50 -11.27 6.31
CA TYR A 108 4.54 -10.76 4.96
C TYR A 108 4.53 -11.89 3.91
N ALA A 109 5.27 -12.96 4.15
CA ALA A 109 5.35 -14.13 3.26
C ALA A 109 4.03 -14.91 3.14
N GLN A 110 3.08 -14.73 4.07
CA GLN A 110 1.77 -15.35 3.98
C GLN A 110 0.85 -14.64 2.97
N TYR A 111 1.13 -13.37 2.67
CA TYR A 111 0.35 -12.56 1.71
C TYR A 111 1.03 -12.48 0.35
N PHE A 112 2.34 -12.34 0.32
CA PHE A 112 3.13 -12.28 -0.91
C PHE A 112 3.75 -13.65 -1.16
N THR A 113 3.06 -14.49 -1.93
CA THR A 113 3.40 -15.90 -2.13
C THR A 113 4.03 -16.17 -3.49
N GLU A 114 3.82 -15.29 -4.47
CA GLU A 114 4.34 -15.40 -5.83
C GLU A 114 4.44 -14.02 -6.48
N ASN A 115 5.20 -13.92 -7.57
CA ASN A 115 5.37 -12.64 -8.29
C ASN A 115 5.75 -11.51 -7.35
N PHE A 116 6.77 -11.71 -6.54
CA PHE A 116 7.16 -10.79 -5.47
C PHE A 116 7.43 -9.39 -6.00
N PRO A 117 6.94 -8.35 -5.32
CA PRO A 117 7.27 -6.97 -5.67
C PRO A 117 8.73 -6.65 -5.33
N ALA A 118 9.26 -5.61 -5.94
CA ALA A 118 10.46 -4.97 -5.41
C ALA A 118 10.13 -4.39 -4.02
N ARG A 119 11.00 -4.57 -3.04
CA ARG A 119 10.76 -4.13 -1.67
C ARG A 119 11.97 -3.43 -1.07
N SER A 120 11.71 -2.37 -0.31
CA SER A 120 12.65 -1.79 0.64
C SER A 120 12.08 -1.92 2.05
N THR A 121 12.93 -2.26 3.01
CA THR A 121 12.56 -2.32 4.42
C THR A 121 13.52 -1.45 5.20
N ILE A 122 13.01 -0.46 5.92
CA ILE A 122 13.81 0.54 6.62
C ILE A 122 13.32 0.74 8.04
N GLN A 123 14.26 1.12 8.93
CA GLN A 123 13.91 1.59 10.27
C GLN A 123 13.67 3.09 10.24
N VAL A 124 12.61 3.51 10.93
CA VAL A 124 12.22 4.91 11.09
C VAL A 124 12.18 5.28 12.57
N ALA A 125 12.28 6.58 12.86
CA ALA A 125 12.27 7.08 14.24
C ALA A 125 10.93 6.89 14.94
N GLY A 126 9.83 6.88 14.20
CA GLY A 126 8.49 6.68 14.72
C GLY A 126 7.47 6.58 13.60
N LEU A 127 6.29 6.06 13.93
CA LEU A 127 5.16 5.92 13.03
C LEU A 127 3.91 6.51 13.68
N PRO A 128 2.89 6.87 12.88
CA PRO A 128 1.66 7.42 13.41
C PRO A 128 1.04 6.51 14.46
N LYS A 129 0.47 7.11 15.50
CA LYS A 129 -0.22 6.42 16.62
C LYS A 129 0.66 5.42 17.38
N GLY A 130 1.98 5.50 17.24
CA GLY A 130 2.89 4.56 17.89
C GLY A 130 2.90 3.18 17.26
N ALA A 131 2.51 3.05 15.99
CA ALA A 131 2.59 1.79 15.27
C ALA A 131 4.04 1.28 15.19
N GLY A 132 4.20 -0.03 15.19
CA GLY A 132 5.51 -0.68 15.00
C GLY A 132 5.85 -0.98 13.55
N VAL A 133 4.86 -0.95 12.68
CA VAL A 133 5.02 -1.23 11.25
C VAL A 133 4.04 -0.40 10.42
N GLU A 134 4.49 0.03 9.25
CA GLU A 134 3.68 0.64 8.21
C GLU A 134 4.12 0.09 6.86
N ILE A 135 3.17 -0.19 5.98
CA ILE A 135 3.47 -0.71 4.64
C ILE A 135 2.69 0.09 3.60
N GLU A 136 3.40 0.59 2.59
CA GLU A 136 2.82 1.19 1.41
C GLU A 136 3.11 0.33 0.18
N VAL A 137 2.24 0.37 -0.81
CA VAL A 137 2.40 -0.40 -2.05
C VAL A 137 2.03 0.42 -3.27
N VAL A 138 2.64 0.04 -4.39
CA VAL A 138 2.21 0.42 -5.75
C VAL A 138 1.81 -0.86 -6.46
N ALA A 139 0.61 -0.87 -7.04
CA ALA A 139 0.09 -2.02 -7.77
C ALA A 139 -0.21 -1.63 -9.22
N HIS A 140 -0.35 -2.64 -10.08
CA HIS A 140 -0.76 -2.42 -11.47
C HIS A 140 -2.06 -3.18 -11.76
N PHE A 141 -2.85 -2.59 -12.61
CA PHE A 141 -4.04 -3.23 -13.17
C PHE A 141 -3.72 -4.21 -14.27
#